data_98215f37e0c1fa19a97e1094b1687a90
#
_entry.id   98215f37e0c1fa19a97e1094b1687a90
#
_cell.length_a   1.000
_cell.length_b   1.000
_cell.length_c   1.000
_cell.angle_alpha   90.00
_cell.angle_beta   90.00
_cell.angle_gamma   90.00
#
_symmetry.space_group_name_H-M   'P 1'
#
loop_
_entity.id
_entity.type
_entity.pdbx_description
1 polymer ?
#
loop_
_entity_poly.entity_id
_entity_poly.type
_entity_poly.pdbx_seq_one_letter_code
_entity_poly.pdbx_strand_id
1 'polypeptide(L)'
;MTKAEIVARINERTGIDRKYVLMMVEAVMETIKEHMSKGENIYLRHFGTFGIVTRHEKIGRNIGKGTSVVIPEHNIPRFKPSKDFVEMIKQ
;
A
#
# COMPACT_ATOMS: atom_id res chain seq x y z
N MET A 1 4.55 13.42 -3.28
CA MET A 1 5.79 12.81 -3.81
C MET A 1 5.45 11.65 -4.72
N THR A 2 6.01 11.62 -5.91
CA THR A 2 5.75 10.57 -6.90
C THR A 2 6.82 9.49 -6.85
N LYS A 3 6.57 8.38 -7.56
CA LYS A 3 7.57 7.31 -7.71
C LYS A 3 8.87 7.87 -8.32
N ALA A 4 8.76 8.73 -9.33
CA ALA A 4 9.94 9.33 -9.97
C ALA A 4 10.76 10.17 -8.99
N GLU A 5 10.10 10.89 -8.11
CA GLU A 5 10.76 11.69 -7.09
C GLU A 5 11.43 10.82 -6.03
N ILE A 6 10.79 9.71 -5.65
CA ILE A 6 11.40 8.73 -4.74
C ILE A 6 12.68 8.16 -5.35
N VAL A 7 12.61 7.77 -6.62
CA VAL A 7 13.78 7.26 -7.35
C VAL A 7 14.91 8.28 -7.37
N ALA A 8 14.59 9.54 -7.63
CA ALA A 8 15.58 10.62 -7.64
C ALA A 8 16.23 10.81 -6.28
N ARG A 9 15.46 10.76 -5.20
CA ARG A 9 15.98 10.87 -3.84
C ARG A 9 16.90 9.72 -3.47
N ILE A 10 16.53 8.50 -3.86
CA ILE A 10 17.38 7.33 -3.60
C ILE A 10 18.69 7.42 -4.39
N ASN A 11 18.62 7.85 -5.65
CA ASN A 11 19.80 8.07 -6.46
C ASN A 11 20.76 9.07 -5.79
N GLU A 12 20.24 10.20 -5.32
CA GLU A 12 21.03 11.22 -4.62
C GLU A 12 21.69 10.65 -3.35
N ARG A 13 20.96 9.83 -2.61
CA ARG A 13 21.39 9.29 -1.32
C ARG A 13 22.42 8.17 -1.45
N THR A 14 22.30 7.34 -2.48
CA THR A 14 23.09 6.12 -2.64
C THR A 14 24.13 6.19 -3.74
N GLY A 15 23.96 7.09 -4.70
CA GLY A 15 24.78 7.13 -5.89
C GLY A 15 24.46 6.03 -6.91
N ILE A 16 23.46 5.20 -6.62
CA ILE A 16 23.04 4.15 -7.55
C ILE A 16 22.30 4.79 -8.72
N ASP A 17 22.60 4.35 -9.94
CA ASP A 17 21.98 4.85 -11.16
C ASP A 17 20.46 4.74 -11.08
N ARG A 18 19.76 5.78 -11.54
CA ARG A 18 18.30 5.85 -11.51
C ARG A 18 17.62 4.66 -12.18
N LYS A 19 18.21 4.13 -13.21
CA LYS A 19 17.70 2.96 -13.93
C LYS A 19 17.57 1.76 -12.99
N TYR A 20 18.62 1.50 -12.19
CA TYR A 20 18.61 0.38 -11.24
C TYR A 20 17.72 0.66 -10.04
N VAL A 21 17.69 1.91 -9.57
CA VAL A 21 16.81 2.30 -8.47
C VAL A 21 15.34 2.11 -8.88
N LEU A 22 14.98 2.56 -10.07
CA LEU A 22 13.62 2.40 -10.58
C LEU A 22 13.23 0.92 -10.64
N MET A 23 14.12 0.09 -11.16
CA MET A 23 13.89 -1.35 -11.26
C MET A 23 13.65 -1.96 -9.88
N MET A 24 14.44 -1.59 -8.88
CA MET A 24 14.30 -2.09 -7.52
C MET A 24 13.01 -1.60 -6.85
N VAL A 25 12.67 -0.34 -6.99
CA VAL A 25 11.43 0.23 -6.43
C VAL A 25 10.22 -0.47 -7.03
N GLU A 26 10.21 -0.65 -8.33
CA GLU A 26 9.11 -1.36 -8.99
C GLU A 26 9.04 -2.83 -8.57
N ALA A 27 10.18 -3.49 -8.43
CA ALA A 27 10.23 -4.88 -7.98
C ALA A 27 9.69 -5.05 -6.56
N VAL A 28 9.97 -4.11 -5.67
CA VAL A 28 9.43 -4.13 -4.30
C VAL A 28 7.91 -4.05 -4.33
N MET A 29 7.36 -3.09 -5.08
CA MET A 29 5.91 -2.92 -5.17
C MET A 29 5.22 -4.12 -5.81
N GLU A 30 5.80 -4.67 -6.87
CA GLU A 30 5.25 -5.85 -7.54
C GLU A 30 5.28 -7.08 -6.63
N THR A 31 6.36 -7.25 -5.86
CA THR A 31 6.49 -8.36 -4.92
C THR A 31 5.42 -8.26 -3.82
N ILE A 32 5.21 -7.06 -3.30
CA ILE A 32 4.18 -6.82 -2.29
C ILE A 32 2.80 -7.17 -2.84
N LYS A 33 2.46 -6.68 -4.03
CA LYS A 33 1.16 -6.94 -4.66
C LYS A 33 0.97 -8.43 -4.91
N GLU A 34 1.99 -9.10 -5.43
CA GLU A 34 1.93 -10.53 -5.75
C GLU A 34 1.64 -11.37 -4.50
N HIS A 35 2.39 -11.15 -3.42
CA HIS A 35 2.21 -11.95 -2.22
C HIS A 35 0.91 -11.62 -1.48
N MET A 36 0.51 -10.36 -1.47
CA MET A 36 -0.78 -9.99 -0.87
C MET A 36 -1.95 -10.57 -1.67
N SER A 37 -1.83 -10.72 -2.98
CA SER A 37 -2.88 -11.34 -3.79
C SER A 37 -3.06 -12.82 -3.46
N LYS A 38 -2.05 -13.44 -2.84
CA LYS A 38 -2.10 -14.83 -2.36
C LYS A 38 -2.52 -14.95 -0.90
N GLY A 39 -2.89 -13.84 -0.28
CA GLY A 39 -3.33 -13.82 1.11
C GLY A 39 -2.22 -13.63 2.13
N GLU A 40 -1.01 -13.31 1.70
CA GLU A 40 0.12 -13.12 2.61
C GLU A 40 0.23 -11.66 3.07
N ASN A 41 0.58 -11.45 4.33
CA ASN A 41 0.91 -10.13 4.85
C ASN A 41 2.40 -9.87 4.66
N ILE A 42 2.76 -8.59 4.51
CA ILE A 42 4.14 -8.18 4.34
C ILE A 42 4.57 -7.36 5.56
N TYR A 43 5.58 -7.84 6.27
CA TYR A 43 6.08 -7.19 7.48
C TYR A 43 7.40 -6.51 7.18
N LEU A 44 7.40 -5.18 7.24
CA LEU A 44 8.61 -4.38 7.03
C LEU A 44 8.98 -3.71 8.35
N ARG A 45 9.97 -4.29 9.01
CA ARG A 45 10.42 -3.85 10.33
C ARG A 45 10.74 -2.36 10.35
N HIS A 46 10.27 -1.66 11.37
CA HIS A 46 10.43 -0.21 11.56
C HIS A 46 9.69 0.66 10.55
N PHE A 47 8.97 0.06 9.62
CA PHE A 47 8.17 0.79 8.65
C PHE A 47 6.67 0.52 8.84
N GLY A 48 6.26 -0.73 8.72
CA GLY A 48 4.87 -1.10 8.90
C GLY A 48 4.55 -2.44 8.28
N THR A 49 3.26 -2.76 8.28
CA THR A 49 2.74 -4.01 7.76
C THR A 49 1.71 -3.73 6.69
N PHE A 50 1.89 -4.35 5.53
CA PHE A 50 0.85 -4.40 4.50
C PHE A 50 0.05 -5.67 4.75
N GLY A 51 -1.21 -5.51 5.11
CA GLY A 51 -2.09 -6.62 5.47
C GLY A 51 -3.37 -6.60 4.69
N ILE A 52 -4.11 -7.69 4.79
CA ILE A 52 -5.39 -7.84 4.11
C ILE A 52 -6.49 -7.69 5.15
N VAL A 53 -7.46 -6.83 4.85
CA VAL A 53 -8.62 -6.61 5.70
C VAL A 53 -9.85 -7.01 4.91
N THR A 54 -10.74 -7.76 5.56
CA THR A 54 -12.01 -8.15 4.97
C THR A 54 -13.04 -7.08 5.27
N ARG A 55 -13.64 -6.52 4.22
CA ARG A 55 -14.78 -5.61 4.33
C ARG A 55 -16.04 -6.44 4.23
N HIS A 56 -16.86 -6.38 5.27
CA HIS A 56 -18.12 -7.11 5.29
C HIS A 56 -19.11 -6.57 4.27
N GLU A 57 -20.02 -7.43 3.84
CA GLU A 57 -21.12 -7.04 2.99
C GLU A 57 -21.89 -5.87 3.61
N LYS A 58 -22.22 -4.90 2.80
CA LYS A 58 -23.08 -3.80 3.24
C LYS A 58 -24.02 -3.38 2.13
N ILE A 59 -25.11 -2.76 2.54
CA ILE A 59 -26.11 -2.24 1.61
C ILE A 59 -25.88 -0.74 1.48
N GLY A 60 -25.51 -0.32 0.25
CA GLY A 60 -25.42 1.09 -0.11
C GLY A 60 -26.69 1.53 -0.80
N ARG A 61 -26.97 2.82 -0.77
CA ARG A 61 -28.10 3.38 -1.48
C ARG A 61 -27.61 4.22 -2.64
N ASN A 62 -28.18 3.97 -3.82
CA ASN A 62 -27.92 4.82 -4.96
C ASN A 62 -28.87 6.02 -4.90
N ILE A 63 -28.34 7.17 -4.50
CA ILE A 63 -29.11 8.40 -4.29
C ILE A 63 -29.81 8.86 -5.56
N GLY A 64 -29.16 8.72 -6.71
CA GLY A 64 -29.73 9.17 -7.98
C GLY A 64 -30.91 8.35 -8.48
N LYS A 65 -30.96 7.06 -8.13
CA LYS A 65 -32.01 6.14 -8.59
C LYS A 65 -32.95 5.68 -7.47
N GLY A 66 -32.67 6.02 -6.23
CA GLY A 66 -33.47 5.59 -5.09
C GLY A 66 -33.44 4.09 -4.84
N THR A 67 -32.50 3.37 -5.42
CA THR A 67 -32.37 1.92 -5.28
C THR A 67 -31.26 1.55 -4.33
N SER A 68 -31.39 0.39 -3.68
CA SER A 68 -30.33 -0.17 -2.84
C SER A 68 -29.35 -0.96 -3.70
N VAL A 69 -28.07 -0.86 -3.37
CA VAL A 69 -26.99 -1.61 -4.01
C VAL A 69 -26.30 -2.46 -2.96
N VAL A 70 -26.16 -3.75 -3.22
CA VAL A 70 -25.46 -4.66 -2.33
C VAL A 70 -23.96 -4.63 -2.71
N ILE A 71 -23.15 -4.27 -1.73
CA ILE A 71 -21.68 -4.33 -1.87
C ILE A 71 -21.24 -5.63 -1.19
N PRO A 72 -20.80 -6.64 -1.96
CA PRO A 72 -20.45 -7.94 -1.38
C PRO A 72 -19.20 -7.84 -0.50
N GLU A 73 -19.04 -8.82 0.37
CA GLU A 73 -17.83 -8.98 1.17
C GLU A 73 -16.63 -9.10 0.25
N HIS A 74 -15.57 -8.38 0.57
CA HIS A 74 -14.36 -8.39 -0.24
C HIS A 74 -13.13 -8.06 0.61
N ASN A 75 -11.96 -8.45 0.11
CA ASN A 75 -10.69 -8.17 0.76
C ASN A 75 -10.06 -6.93 0.14
N ILE A 76 -9.45 -6.11 0.98
CA ILE A 76 -8.73 -4.92 0.54
C ILE A 76 -7.34 -4.90 1.17
N PRO A 77 -6.36 -4.29 0.50
CA PRO A 77 -5.05 -4.07 1.12
C PRO A 77 -5.15 -2.92 2.13
N ARG A 78 -4.39 -3.03 3.21
CA ARG A 78 -4.30 -2.00 4.23
C ARG A 78 -2.88 -1.90 4.73
N PHE A 79 -2.39 -0.67 4.90
CA PHE A 79 -1.09 -0.41 5.48
C PHE A 79 -1.26 0.02 6.94
N LYS A 80 -0.60 -0.69 7.85
CA LYS A 80 -0.53 -0.32 9.26
C LYS A 80 0.89 0.12 9.56
N PRO A 81 1.11 1.42 9.85
CA PRO A 81 2.47 1.90 10.14
C PRO A 81 3.00 1.33 11.45
N SER A 82 4.32 1.20 11.55
CA SER A 82 4.98 0.79 12.78
C SER A 82 4.88 1.91 13.83
N LYS A 83 5.09 1.54 15.08
CA LYS A 83 5.03 2.49 16.19
C LYS A 83 6.04 3.63 16.01
N ASP A 84 7.25 3.32 15.65
CA ASP A 84 8.29 4.33 15.45
C ASP A 84 7.99 5.23 14.26
N PHE A 85 7.38 4.72 13.21
CA PHE A 85 6.94 5.55 12.08
C PHE A 85 5.85 6.55 12.54
N VAL A 86 4.88 6.07 13.31
CA VAL A 86 3.82 6.94 13.85
C VAL A 86 4.43 8.04 14.70
N GLU A 87 5.39 7.72 15.58
CA GLU A 87 6.04 8.68 16.45
C GLU A 87 6.85 9.74 15.68
N MET A 88 7.45 9.37 14.55
CA MET A 88 8.17 10.33 13.69
C MET A 88 7.26 11.42 13.14
N ILE A 89 6.02 11.09 12.84
CA ILE A 89 5.07 12.03 12.23
C ILE A 89 4.32 12.82 13.30
N LYS A 90 4.12 12.21 14.45
CA LYS A 90 3.40 12.78 15.57
C LYS A 90 4.30 13.79 16.29
N GLN A 91 4.07 15.04 16.06
CA GLN A 91 4.87 16.13 16.66
C GLN A 91 4.00 17.04 17.49
#